data_2fccb10f8a54c572335cff6947c90c21
#
_entry.id   2fccb10f8a54c572335cff6947c90c21
#
_cell.length_a   1.000
_cell.length_b   1.000
_cell.length_c   1.000
_cell.angle_alpha   90.00
_cell.angle_beta   90.00
_cell.angle_gamma   90.00
#
_symmetry.space_group_name_H-M   'P 1'
#
loop_
_entity.id
_entity.type
_entity.pdbx_description
1 polymer ?
#
loop_
_entity_poly.entity_id
_entity_poly.type
_entity_poly.pdbx_seq_one_letter_code
_entity_poly.pdbx_strand_id
1 'polypeptide(L)' 'MARDKEGYRDNLELIKLFISDKYGDERRILSNSDIRDFTGLSYEYVRKNFMHNERYVSIAVFARDLCPDRA' A
#
# COMPACT_ATOMS: atom_id res chain seq x y z
N MET A 1 -8.09 19.87 -12.01
CA MET A 1 -7.70 18.45 -12.03
C MET A 1 -6.76 18.16 -10.87
N ALA A 2 -7.10 17.16 -10.10
CA ALA A 2 -6.26 16.80 -8.96
C ALA A 2 -4.96 16.14 -9.46
N ARG A 3 -3.85 16.50 -8.85
CA ARG A 3 -2.58 15.85 -9.14
C ARG A 3 -2.41 14.65 -8.23
N ASP A 4 -1.81 13.61 -8.76
CA ASP A 4 -1.38 12.50 -7.94
C ASP A 4 -0.30 13.00 -6.98
N LYS A 5 -0.25 12.43 -5.78
CA LYS A 5 0.84 12.72 -4.86
C LYS A 5 2.16 12.26 -5.49
N GLU A 6 3.23 12.97 -5.15
CA GLU A 6 4.55 12.62 -5.65
C GLU A 6 4.91 11.19 -5.27
N GLY A 7 5.32 10.41 -6.25
CA GLY A 7 5.67 9.00 -6.04
C GLY A 7 4.50 8.04 -6.04
N TYR A 8 3.27 8.53 -6.18
CA TYR A 8 2.08 7.67 -6.12
C TYR A 8 2.12 6.58 -7.18
N ARG A 9 2.40 6.94 -8.43
CA ARG A 9 2.43 5.97 -9.53
C ARG A 9 3.56 4.96 -9.37
N ASP A 10 4.71 5.42 -8.91
CA ASP A 10 5.84 4.54 -8.67
C ASP A 10 5.52 3.54 -7.57
N ASN A 11 4.90 4.01 -6.48
CA ASN A 11 4.47 3.15 -5.39
C ASN A 11 3.45 2.12 -5.87
N LEU A 12 2.49 2.56 -6.67
CA LEU A 12 1.46 1.68 -7.20
C LEU A 12 2.06 0.57 -8.06
N GLU A 13 3.01 0.91 -8.91
CA GLU A 13 3.71 -0.09 -9.73
C GLU A 13 4.48 -1.09 -8.89
N LEU A 14 5.19 -0.62 -7.89
CA LEU A 14 5.94 -1.50 -6.98
C LEU A 14 5.00 -2.45 -6.23
N ILE A 15 3.86 -1.95 -5.79
CA ILE A 15 2.87 -2.76 -5.10
C ILE A 15 2.30 -3.82 -6.04
N LYS A 16 2.01 -3.46 -7.28
CA LYS A 16 1.50 -4.40 -8.27
C LYS A 16 2.51 -5.51 -8.56
N LEU A 17 3.78 -5.16 -8.69
CA LEU A 17 4.84 -6.13 -8.90
C LEU A 17 4.98 -7.07 -7.70
N PHE A 18 4.90 -6.53 -6.49
CA PHE A 18 4.95 -7.32 -5.27
C PHE A 18 3.80 -8.33 -5.22
N ILE A 19 2.59 -7.89 -5.52
CA ILE A 19 1.41 -8.76 -5.51
C ILE A 19 1.52 -9.85 -6.56
N SER A 20 1.92 -9.48 -7.77
CA SER A 20 2.10 -10.43 -8.85
C SER A 20 3.12 -11.50 -8.51
N ASP A 21 4.21 -11.09 -7.87
CA ASP A 21 5.27 -12.00 -7.46
C ASP A 21 4.81 -12.93 -6.33
N LYS A 22 4.04 -12.39 -5.38
CA LYS A 22 3.62 -13.15 -4.20
C LYS A 22 2.46 -14.09 -4.48
N TYR A 23 1.47 -13.65 -5.27
CA TYR A 23 0.23 -14.39 -5.49
C TYR A 23 0.06 -14.90 -6.91
N GLY A 24 0.79 -14.36 -7.85
CA GLY A 24 0.66 -14.75 -9.25
C GLY A 24 -0.59 -14.20 -9.93
N ASP A 25 -1.28 -13.27 -9.30
CA ASP A 25 -2.47 -12.65 -9.90
C ASP A 25 -2.52 -11.15 -9.56
N GLU A 26 -3.53 -10.46 -10.09
CA GLU A 26 -3.70 -9.02 -9.87
C GLU A 26 -4.71 -8.78 -8.75
N ARG A 27 -4.27 -8.84 -7.53
CA ARG A 27 -5.11 -8.47 -6.41
C ARG A 27 -5.12 -6.96 -6.24
N ARG A 28 -6.27 -6.45 -5.80
CA ARG A 28 -6.43 -5.01 -5.61
C ARG A 28 -6.54 -4.61 -4.15
N ILE A 29 -6.46 -5.59 -3.26
CA ILE A 29 -6.55 -5.34 -1.82
C ILE A 29 -5.36 -5.97 -1.12
N LEU A 30 -5.00 -5.38 0.01
CA LEU A 30 -3.89 -5.83 0.83
C LEU A 30 -4.36 -6.04 2.25
N SER A 31 -3.89 -7.11 2.87
CA SER A 31 -4.09 -7.34 4.29
C SER A 31 -2.93 -6.73 5.08
N ASN A 32 -3.04 -6.73 6.40
CA ASN A 32 -1.95 -6.30 7.26
C ASN A 32 -0.68 -7.09 6.97
N SER A 33 -0.80 -8.40 6.81
CA SER A 33 0.33 -9.27 6.51
C SER A 33 1.03 -8.88 5.20
N ASP A 34 0.24 -8.55 4.18
CA ASP A 34 0.79 -8.15 2.89
C ASP A 34 1.60 -6.85 3.01
N ILE A 35 1.08 -5.89 3.74
CA ILE A 35 1.75 -4.61 3.94
C ILE A 35 3.02 -4.80 4.75
N ARG A 36 2.99 -5.67 5.76
CA ARG A 36 4.18 -5.98 6.55
C ARG A 36 5.27 -6.61 5.70
N ASP A 37 4.90 -7.52 4.83
CA ASP A 37 5.85 -8.16 3.93
C ASP A 37 6.45 -7.17 2.95
N PHE A 38 5.64 -6.23 2.49
CA PHE A 38 6.10 -5.21 1.53
C PHE A 38 7.01 -4.18 2.18
N THR A 39 6.66 -3.71 3.38
CA THR A 39 7.34 -2.59 4.03
C THR A 39 8.38 -3.02 5.06
N GLY A 40 8.25 -4.21 5.62
CA GLY A 40 9.10 -4.65 6.73
C GLY A 40 8.75 -4.01 8.07
N LEU A 41 7.61 -3.34 8.15
CA LEU A 41 7.18 -2.68 9.38
C LEU A 41 6.46 -3.66 10.32
N SER A 42 6.29 -3.26 11.59
CA SER A 42 5.61 -4.11 12.56
C SER A 42 4.10 -4.15 12.34
N TYR A 43 3.47 -5.18 12.88
CA TYR A 43 2.02 -5.34 12.80
C TYR A 43 1.28 -4.11 13.35
N GLU A 44 1.69 -3.63 14.51
CA GLU A 44 1.00 -2.50 15.13
C GLU A 44 1.17 -1.21 14.37
N TYR A 45 2.36 -0.98 13.83
CA TYR A 45 2.61 0.21 13.02
C TYR A 45 1.73 0.20 11.77
N VAL A 46 1.68 -0.94 11.08
CA VAL A 46 0.86 -1.09 9.88
C VAL A 46 -0.61 -0.91 10.21
N ARG A 47 -1.07 -1.58 11.26
CA ARG A 47 -2.47 -1.49 11.68
C ARG A 47 -2.87 -0.04 11.98
N LYS A 48 -1.99 0.68 12.66
CA LYS A 48 -2.29 2.04 13.09
C LYS A 48 -2.20 3.06 11.95
N ASN A 49 -1.26 2.88 11.03
CA ASN A 49 -0.94 3.91 10.04
C ASN A 49 -1.44 3.61 8.64
N PHE A 50 -1.68 2.36 8.31
CA PHE A 50 -2.04 1.98 6.93
C PHE A 50 -3.38 1.27 6.81
N MET A 51 -3.89 0.65 7.86
CA MET A 51 -5.11 -0.16 7.76
C MET A 51 -6.40 0.63 7.97
N HIS A 52 -6.34 1.81 8.58
CA HIS A 52 -7.50 2.69 8.77
C HIS A 52 -8.69 1.98 9.42
N ASN A 53 -8.44 1.11 10.39
CA ASN A 53 -9.44 0.30 11.07
C ASN A 53 -10.20 -0.66 10.14
N GLU A 54 -9.67 -0.92 8.98
CA GLU A 54 -10.25 -1.86 8.03
C GLU A 54 -9.46 -3.17 8.02
N ARG A 55 -10.12 -4.24 7.62
CA ARG A 55 -9.45 -5.54 7.50
C ARG A 55 -8.53 -5.59 6.29
N TYR A 56 -8.93 -4.90 5.23
CA TYR A 56 -8.16 -4.81 4.00
C TYR A 56 -8.15 -3.37 3.52
N VAL A 57 -7.10 -3.00 2.81
CA VAL A 57 -7.01 -1.69 2.15
C VAL A 57 -6.74 -1.91 0.67
N SER A 58 -7.22 -1.00 -0.16
CA SER A 58 -6.95 -1.08 -1.59
C SER A 58 -5.50 -0.71 -1.87
N ILE A 59 -4.97 -1.22 -2.98
CA ILE A 59 -3.60 -0.87 -3.39
C ILE A 59 -3.48 0.63 -3.63
N ALA A 60 -4.55 1.28 -4.10
CA ALA A 60 -4.54 2.71 -4.35
C ALA A 60 -4.41 3.50 -3.05
N VAL A 61 -5.16 3.11 -2.01
CA VAL A 61 -5.09 3.76 -0.71
C VAL A 61 -3.69 3.57 -0.10
N PHE A 62 -3.18 2.36 -0.15
CA PHE A 62 -1.86 2.07 0.39
C PHE A 62 -0.77 2.85 -0.36
N ALA A 63 -0.84 2.91 -1.69
CA ALA A 63 0.13 3.67 -2.48
C ALA A 63 0.11 5.15 -2.11
N ARG A 64 -1.08 5.68 -1.87
CA ARG A 64 -1.22 7.07 -1.44
C ARG A 64 -0.63 7.30 -0.06
N ASP A 65 -0.86 6.37 0.86
CA ASP A 65 -0.35 6.49 2.22
C ASP A 65 1.17 6.41 2.27
N LEU A 66 1.79 5.75 1.30
CA LEU A 66 3.25 5.68 1.22
C LEU A 66 3.87 6.98 0.71
N CYS A 67 3.08 7.85 0.10
CA CYS A 67 3.60 9.10 -0.45
C CYS A 67 3.89 10.11 0.66
N PRO A 68 4.96 10.90 0.52
CA PRO A 68 5.21 11.96 1.49
C PRO A 68 4.06 12.96 1.51
N ASP A 69 3.66 13.36 2.70
CA ASP A 69 2.61 14.35 2.87
C ASP A 69 3.27 15.72 2.95
N ARG A 70 3.43 16.34 1.81
CA ARG A 70 4.08 17.65 1.72
C ARG A 70 3.04 18.74 1.60
N ALA A 71 3.22 19.74 2.40
CA ALA A 71 2.37 20.91 2.36
C ALA A 71 2.57 21.69 1.06
#